data_d3d82c3cba4463f61c1fecef94f3a74d
#
_entry.id   d3d82c3cba4463f61c1fecef94f3a74d
#
_cell.length_a   1.000
_cell.length_b   1.000
_cell.length_c   1.000
_cell.angle_alpha   90.00
_cell.angle_beta   90.00
_cell.angle_gamma   90.00
#
_symmetry.space_group_name_H-M   'P 1'
#
loop_
_entity.id
_entity.type
_entity.pdbx_description
1 polymer ?
#
loop_
_entity_poly.entity_id
_entity_poly.type
_entity_poly.pdbx_seq_one_letter_code
_entity_poly.pdbx_strand_id
1 'polypeptide(L)'
;MKGWVGLVAVALVLSEVILVAAQREERAAVAVAAVIERVEHGAINWTQGYVEAVGEAVYPSGKPRTQARLLARRGAIMDAQRNLLEIVAGVRVSAEAMMRDFEVTSDIVRTRVEGIIKGAQVVSEQDLGDSYRVTMRIPMKGELAALTHTVLTKPAEIDARLSEETVSRFSPPQVEPVVPPEPPKVVFPPLPEVSEGPFTGVIIDCRGLGVKPSMCPKIRKPDGTEVWGTVKVNREFVIEHGIVGYLRDFKDLKHPDVVARIGDRPLVLRAIGVGGKHRTDPILSNEDVQRLLQENEKYHFLDQMRVIFFIDKP
;
A
#
# COMPACT_ATOMS: atom_id res chain seq x y z
N MET A 1 -18.87 -29.61 50.34
CA MET A 1 -17.65 -29.13 49.63
C MET A 1 -17.71 -29.24 48.10
N LYS A 2 -18.81 -29.64 47.46
CA LYS A 2 -18.90 -29.76 45.98
C LYS A 2 -19.44 -28.52 45.24
N GLY A 3 -19.96 -27.51 45.94
CA GLY A 3 -20.53 -26.29 45.31
C GLY A 3 -19.53 -25.17 45.03
N TRP A 4 -18.39 -25.13 45.70
CA TRP A 4 -17.41 -24.03 45.57
C TRP A 4 -16.46 -24.15 44.37
N VAL A 5 -16.19 -25.41 43.95
CA VAL A 5 -15.31 -25.68 42.81
C VAL A 5 -15.96 -25.26 41.48
N GLY A 6 -17.28 -25.38 41.36
CA GLY A 6 -18.02 -24.96 40.18
C GLY A 6 -18.08 -23.42 40.00
N LEU A 7 -18.20 -22.69 41.10
CA LEU A 7 -18.26 -21.22 41.08
C LEU A 7 -16.90 -20.59 40.71
N VAL A 8 -15.80 -21.18 41.16
CA VAL A 8 -14.44 -20.70 40.82
C VAL A 8 -14.11 -20.98 39.35
N ALA A 9 -14.52 -22.14 38.82
CA ALA A 9 -14.29 -22.46 37.39
C ALA A 9 -15.10 -21.56 36.44
N VAL A 10 -16.34 -21.24 36.79
CA VAL A 10 -17.19 -20.33 36.01
C VAL A 10 -16.63 -18.89 36.04
N ALA A 11 -16.12 -18.42 37.19
CA ALA A 11 -15.52 -17.12 37.33
C ALA A 11 -14.21 -16.98 36.49
N LEU A 12 -13.38 -18.03 36.42
CA LEU A 12 -12.17 -18.06 35.61
C LEU A 12 -12.48 -18.02 34.10
N VAL A 13 -13.45 -18.80 33.64
CA VAL A 13 -13.87 -18.80 32.23
C VAL A 13 -14.48 -17.44 31.83
N LEU A 14 -15.27 -16.81 32.71
CA LEU A 14 -15.81 -15.47 32.47
C LEU A 14 -14.72 -14.41 32.44
N SER A 15 -13.69 -14.51 33.27
CA SER A 15 -12.56 -13.55 33.24
C SER A 15 -11.73 -13.69 31.97
N GLU A 16 -11.52 -14.88 31.45
CA GLU A 16 -10.82 -15.07 30.15
C GLU A 16 -11.64 -14.56 28.98
N VAL A 17 -12.95 -14.81 28.97
CA VAL A 17 -13.84 -14.29 27.91
C VAL A 17 -13.90 -12.76 27.91
N ILE A 18 -13.95 -12.13 29.08
CA ILE A 18 -13.94 -10.68 29.24
C ILE A 18 -12.58 -10.11 28.82
N LEU A 19 -11.47 -10.76 29.16
CA LEU A 19 -10.13 -10.35 28.76
C LEU A 19 -9.93 -10.44 27.23
N VAL A 20 -10.41 -11.52 26.61
CA VAL A 20 -10.36 -11.69 25.14
C VAL A 20 -11.27 -10.69 24.42
N ALA A 21 -12.45 -10.39 24.99
CA ALA A 21 -13.34 -9.38 24.46
C ALA A 21 -12.71 -7.97 24.59
N ALA A 22 -12.14 -7.62 25.72
CA ALA A 22 -11.44 -6.37 25.94
C ALA A 22 -10.22 -6.21 25.01
N GLN A 23 -9.43 -7.27 24.81
CA GLN A 23 -8.32 -7.27 23.85
C GLN A 23 -8.80 -7.17 22.39
N ARG A 24 -9.98 -7.67 22.09
CA ARG A 24 -10.59 -7.55 20.76
C ARG A 24 -11.15 -6.16 20.52
N GLU A 25 -11.73 -5.51 21.53
CA GLU A 25 -12.16 -4.10 21.48
C GLU A 25 -10.96 -3.16 21.46
N GLU A 26 -9.91 -3.43 22.21
CA GLU A 26 -8.66 -2.64 22.17
C GLU A 26 -7.94 -2.76 20.82
N ARG A 27 -7.92 -3.95 20.21
CA ARG A 27 -7.43 -4.14 18.82
C ARG A 27 -8.35 -3.48 17.79
N ALA A 28 -9.65 -3.40 18.00
CA ALA A 28 -10.59 -2.72 17.12
C ALA A 28 -10.52 -1.18 17.29
N ALA A 29 -10.24 -0.71 18.51
CA ALA A 29 -10.10 0.73 18.80
C ALA A 29 -8.79 1.35 18.29
N VAL A 30 -7.80 0.53 17.94
CA VAL A 30 -6.48 0.94 17.40
C VAL A 30 -6.37 0.61 15.90
N ALA A 31 -7.47 0.47 15.19
CA ALA A 31 -7.39 0.30 13.74
C ALA A 31 -6.96 1.61 13.09
N VAL A 32 -5.75 1.64 12.53
CA VAL A 32 -5.28 2.72 11.65
C VAL A 32 -6.38 3.03 10.63
N ALA A 33 -6.67 4.31 10.41
CA ALA A 33 -7.56 4.73 9.32
C ALA A 33 -6.94 4.31 7.98
N ALA A 34 -7.15 3.06 7.62
CA ALA A 34 -6.48 2.42 6.51
C ALA A 34 -6.75 3.16 5.20
N VAL A 35 -5.71 3.39 4.43
CA VAL A 35 -5.80 3.90 3.07
C VAL A 35 -6.23 2.75 2.17
N ILE A 36 -7.54 2.53 2.11
CA ILE A 36 -8.16 1.50 1.26
C ILE A 36 -8.74 2.16 0.02
N GLU A 37 -8.33 1.68 -1.14
CA GLU A 37 -8.93 1.99 -2.42
C GLU A 37 -9.84 0.83 -2.82
N ARG A 38 -11.14 1.09 -2.82
CA ARG A 38 -12.12 0.10 -3.24
C ARG A 38 -12.24 0.13 -4.75
N VAL A 39 -12.25 -1.06 -5.35
CA VAL A 39 -12.38 -1.29 -6.78
C VAL A 39 -13.46 -2.32 -7.01
N GLU A 40 -13.88 -2.51 -8.25
CA GLU A 40 -14.80 -3.56 -8.60
C GLU A 40 -14.21 -4.93 -8.19
N HIS A 41 -14.99 -5.74 -7.52
CA HIS A 41 -14.62 -7.08 -7.01
C HIS A 41 -13.49 -7.14 -5.97
N GLY A 42 -13.06 -6.01 -5.37
CA GLY A 42 -12.01 -6.08 -4.34
C GLY A 42 -11.53 -4.75 -3.78
N ALA A 43 -10.30 -4.74 -3.28
CA ALA A 43 -9.69 -3.57 -2.70
C ALA A 43 -8.15 -3.61 -2.72
N ILE A 44 -7.54 -2.43 -2.75
CA ILE A 44 -6.11 -2.24 -2.53
C ILE A 44 -5.96 -1.57 -1.16
N ASN A 45 -5.31 -2.24 -0.23
CA ASN A 45 -4.99 -1.68 1.07
C ASN A 45 -3.55 -1.17 1.07
N TRP A 46 -3.39 0.13 0.87
CA TRP A 46 -2.09 0.79 0.78
C TRP A 46 -1.39 0.92 2.14
N THR A 47 -2.13 0.96 3.24
CA THR A 47 -1.55 1.03 4.59
C THR A 47 -0.94 -0.30 5.00
N GLN A 48 -1.66 -1.39 4.79
CA GLN A 48 -1.19 -2.74 5.13
C GLN A 48 -0.40 -3.40 3.99
N GLY A 49 -0.44 -2.83 2.78
CA GLY A 49 0.34 -3.28 1.63
C GLY A 49 -0.13 -4.62 1.06
N TYR A 50 -1.43 -4.75 0.76
CA TYR A 50 -1.97 -5.91 0.06
C TYR A 50 -3.07 -5.55 -0.94
N VAL A 51 -3.29 -6.44 -1.89
CA VAL A 51 -4.42 -6.44 -2.81
C VAL A 51 -5.30 -7.64 -2.48
N GLU A 52 -6.61 -7.44 -2.42
CA GLU A 52 -7.56 -8.54 -2.27
C GLU A 52 -8.69 -8.45 -3.29
N ALA A 53 -9.19 -9.63 -3.69
CA ALA A 53 -10.34 -9.76 -4.56
C ALA A 53 -11.29 -10.83 -4.07
N VAL A 54 -12.56 -10.63 -4.39
CA VAL A 54 -13.65 -11.56 -4.14
C VAL A 54 -13.98 -12.27 -5.45
N GLY A 55 -14.14 -13.58 -5.38
CA GLY A 55 -14.69 -14.39 -6.45
C GLY A 55 -15.89 -15.18 -5.98
N GLU A 56 -16.82 -15.42 -6.87
CA GLU A 56 -18.05 -16.16 -6.57
C GLU A 56 -18.39 -17.13 -7.71
N ALA A 57 -18.94 -18.29 -7.34
CA ALA A 57 -19.45 -19.24 -8.31
C ALA A 57 -20.72 -19.93 -7.78
N VAL A 58 -21.73 -20.05 -8.64
CA VAL A 58 -22.97 -20.75 -8.33
C VAL A 58 -22.78 -22.26 -8.32
N TYR A 59 -23.60 -22.96 -7.57
CA TYR A 59 -23.59 -24.40 -7.54
C TYR A 59 -24.09 -24.97 -8.87
N PRO A 60 -23.33 -25.87 -9.53
CA PRO A 60 -23.77 -26.49 -10.75
C PRO A 60 -25.02 -27.38 -10.51
N SER A 61 -26.06 -27.25 -11.34
CA SER A 61 -27.25 -28.08 -11.28
C SER A 61 -26.96 -29.54 -11.64
N GLY A 62 -27.78 -30.45 -11.14
CA GLY A 62 -27.70 -31.88 -11.48
C GLY A 62 -26.55 -32.64 -10.83
N LYS A 63 -25.85 -32.05 -9.84
CA LYS A 63 -24.80 -32.69 -9.09
C LYS A 63 -25.18 -32.88 -7.61
N PRO A 64 -24.69 -33.96 -6.93
CA PRO A 64 -24.81 -34.09 -5.49
C PRO A 64 -24.26 -32.84 -4.79
N ARG A 65 -24.94 -32.41 -3.70
CA ARG A 65 -24.61 -31.15 -3.01
C ARG A 65 -23.12 -31.02 -2.63
N THR A 66 -22.50 -32.08 -2.15
CA THR A 66 -21.07 -32.09 -1.79
C THR A 66 -20.18 -31.83 -3.03
N GLN A 67 -20.50 -32.48 -4.14
CA GLN A 67 -19.77 -32.29 -5.41
C GLN A 67 -20.00 -30.89 -5.97
N ALA A 68 -21.25 -30.42 -5.97
CA ALA A 68 -21.61 -29.07 -6.40
C ALA A 68 -20.84 -28.00 -5.60
N ARG A 69 -20.78 -28.15 -4.27
CA ARG A 69 -20.04 -27.26 -3.38
C ARG A 69 -18.54 -27.22 -3.69
N LEU A 70 -17.90 -28.37 -3.89
CA LEU A 70 -16.48 -28.43 -4.25
C LEU A 70 -16.17 -27.79 -5.62
N LEU A 71 -17.08 -27.97 -6.59
CA LEU A 71 -16.95 -27.35 -7.90
C LEU A 71 -17.13 -25.83 -7.82
N ALA A 72 -18.16 -25.36 -7.10
CA ALA A 72 -18.39 -23.95 -6.87
C ALA A 72 -17.21 -23.28 -6.13
N ARG A 73 -16.66 -23.94 -5.10
CA ARG A 73 -15.45 -23.46 -4.41
C ARG A 73 -14.28 -23.26 -5.40
N ARG A 74 -14.02 -24.23 -6.27
CA ARG A 74 -12.99 -24.11 -7.31
C ARG A 74 -13.29 -22.98 -8.29
N GLY A 75 -14.53 -22.85 -8.73
CA GLY A 75 -14.98 -21.77 -9.58
C GLY A 75 -14.76 -20.39 -8.93
N ALA A 76 -15.13 -20.25 -7.67
CA ALA A 76 -14.93 -19.01 -6.91
C ALA A 76 -13.44 -18.64 -6.74
N ILE A 77 -12.55 -19.63 -6.55
CA ILE A 77 -11.10 -19.39 -6.52
C ILE A 77 -10.60 -18.88 -7.88
N MET A 78 -11.02 -19.51 -8.98
CA MET A 78 -10.63 -19.08 -10.32
C MET A 78 -11.16 -17.69 -10.65
N ASP A 79 -12.38 -17.37 -10.22
CA ASP A 79 -12.97 -16.05 -10.38
C ASP A 79 -12.23 -14.99 -9.55
N ALA A 80 -11.88 -15.29 -8.28
CA ALA A 80 -11.08 -14.41 -7.43
C ALA A 80 -9.67 -14.16 -8.02
N GLN A 81 -9.03 -15.19 -8.61
CA GLN A 81 -7.73 -15.03 -9.27
C GLN A 81 -7.81 -14.12 -10.49
N ARG A 82 -8.87 -14.25 -11.31
CA ARG A 82 -9.11 -13.35 -12.44
C ARG A 82 -9.31 -11.91 -11.97
N ASN A 83 -10.15 -11.72 -10.95
CA ASN A 83 -10.39 -10.40 -10.38
C ASN A 83 -9.12 -9.79 -9.74
N LEU A 84 -8.26 -10.61 -9.09
CA LEU A 84 -6.94 -10.17 -8.62
C LEU A 84 -6.06 -9.69 -9.78
N LEU A 85 -6.04 -10.40 -10.91
CA LEU A 85 -5.26 -10.01 -12.09
C LEU A 85 -5.70 -8.63 -12.61
N GLU A 86 -7.00 -8.41 -12.74
CA GLU A 86 -7.56 -7.14 -13.18
C GLU A 86 -7.22 -5.98 -12.21
N ILE A 87 -7.32 -6.23 -10.91
CA ILE A 87 -7.00 -5.23 -9.89
C ILE A 87 -5.50 -4.90 -9.91
N VAL A 88 -4.64 -5.92 -9.99
CA VAL A 88 -3.17 -5.73 -10.03
C VAL A 88 -2.75 -4.97 -11.28
N ALA A 89 -3.32 -5.27 -12.44
CA ALA A 89 -3.09 -4.50 -13.67
C ALA A 89 -3.45 -3.02 -13.51
N GLY A 90 -4.43 -2.71 -12.65
CA GLY A 90 -4.84 -1.35 -12.28
C GLY A 90 -4.02 -0.69 -11.15
N VAL A 91 -3.04 -1.38 -10.56
CA VAL A 91 -2.18 -0.79 -9.52
C VAL A 91 -1.25 0.27 -10.10
N ARG A 92 -1.22 1.46 -9.49
CA ARG A 92 -0.26 2.50 -9.84
C ARG A 92 1.14 2.09 -9.38
N VAL A 93 2.04 1.95 -10.35
CA VAL A 93 3.44 1.61 -10.09
C VAL A 93 4.23 2.89 -9.77
N SER A 94 4.08 3.91 -10.61
CA SER A 94 4.73 5.21 -10.46
C SER A 94 3.79 6.36 -10.88
N ALA A 95 4.29 7.57 -10.91
CA ALA A 95 3.56 8.73 -11.39
C ALA A 95 3.15 8.64 -12.88
N GLU A 96 3.84 7.81 -13.66
CA GLU A 96 3.65 7.73 -15.12
C GLU A 96 3.10 6.37 -15.58
N ALA A 97 3.23 5.31 -14.75
CA ALA A 97 2.94 3.94 -15.17
C ALA A 97 2.05 3.18 -14.17
N MET A 98 1.17 2.34 -14.73
CA MET A 98 0.43 1.31 -14.03
C MET A 98 1.02 -0.08 -14.32
N MET A 99 0.70 -1.10 -13.52
CA MET A 99 1.22 -2.46 -13.73
C MET A 99 0.91 -2.99 -15.12
N ARG A 100 -0.29 -2.78 -15.64
CA ARG A 100 -0.71 -3.20 -17.00
C ARG A 100 0.19 -2.67 -18.11
N ASP A 101 0.78 -1.50 -17.95
CA ASP A 101 1.63 -0.90 -18.98
C ASP A 101 2.89 -1.74 -19.20
N PHE A 102 3.40 -2.37 -18.14
CA PHE A 102 4.52 -3.30 -18.21
C PHE A 102 4.10 -4.71 -18.67
N GLU A 103 2.93 -5.19 -18.28
CA GLU A 103 2.39 -6.47 -18.74
C GLU A 103 2.15 -6.49 -20.25
N VAL A 104 1.71 -5.36 -20.82
CA VAL A 104 1.51 -5.22 -22.27
C VAL A 104 2.83 -5.22 -23.04
N THR A 105 3.87 -4.64 -22.45
CA THR A 105 5.19 -4.53 -23.11
C THR A 105 6.08 -5.75 -22.90
N SER A 106 5.80 -6.61 -21.92
CA SER A 106 6.63 -7.77 -21.59
C SER A 106 5.83 -9.00 -21.18
N ASP A 107 5.97 -10.08 -21.94
CA ASP A 107 5.38 -11.40 -21.61
C ASP A 107 6.00 -11.98 -20.33
N ILE A 108 7.25 -11.64 -20.04
CA ILE A 108 7.92 -12.09 -18.81
C ILE A 108 7.30 -11.43 -17.59
N VAL A 109 7.02 -10.12 -17.66
CA VAL A 109 6.34 -9.41 -16.56
C VAL A 109 4.95 -9.98 -16.36
N ARG A 110 4.17 -10.17 -17.43
CA ARG A 110 2.85 -10.78 -17.37
C ARG A 110 2.88 -12.17 -16.73
N THR A 111 3.79 -13.03 -17.18
CA THR A 111 3.94 -14.40 -16.64
C THR A 111 4.29 -14.38 -15.15
N ARG A 112 5.14 -13.44 -14.69
CA ARG A 112 5.49 -13.30 -13.28
C ARG A 112 4.30 -12.81 -12.45
N VAL A 113 3.53 -11.83 -12.93
CA VAL A 113 2.30 -11.38 -12.27
C VAL A 113 1.30 -12.52 -12.14
N GLU A 114 1.08 -13.29 -13.21
CA GLU A 114 0.23 -14.48 -13.15
C GLU A 114 0.73 -15.52 -12.13
N GLY A 115 2.05 -15.72 -12.05
CA GLY A 115 2.68 -16.59 -11.05
C GLY A 115 2.39 -16.14 -9.61
N ILE A 116 2.55 -14.85 -9.33
CA ILE A 116 2.23 -14.24 -8.03
C ILE A 116 0.75 -14.46 -7.68
N ILE A 117 -0.15 -14.26 -8.65
CA ILE A 117 -1.59 -14.43 -8.43
C ILE A 117 -1.97 -15.89 -8.20
N LYS A 118 -1.34 -16.84 -8.88
CA LYS A 118 -1.54 -18.27 -8.61
C LYS A 118 -1.11 -18.66 -7.18
N GLY A 119 -0.16 -17.93 -6.58
CA GLY A 119 0.25 -18.06 -5.17
C GLY A 119 -0.61 -17.29 -4.18
N ALA A 120 -1.69 -16.64 -4.61
CA ALA A 120 -2.57 -15.87 -3.73
C ALA A 120 -3.19 -16.72 -2.63
N GLN A 121 -3.29 -16.15 -1.42
CA GLN A 121 -3.83 -16.83 -0.26
C GLN A 121 -5.34 -16.64 -0.15
N VAL A 122 -6.06 -17.70 0.17
CA VAL A 122 -7.47 -17.63 0.55
C VAL A 122 -7.56 -17.11 1.99
N VAL A 123 -8.18 -15.95 2.17
CA VAL A 123 -8.33 -15.29 3.48
C VAL A 123 -9.74 -15.40 4.06
N SER A 124 -10.74 -15.68 3.22
CA SER A 124 -12.11 -15.91 3.64
C SER A 124 -12.83 -16.81 2.65
N GLU A 125 -13.70 -17.67 3.18
CA GLU A 125 -14.60 -18.54 2.39
C GLU A 125 -16.01 -18.51 3.00
N GLN A 126 -17.04 -18.45 2.15
CA GLN A 126 -18.42 -18.42 2.56
C GLN A 126 -19.26 -19.34 1.63
N ASP A 127 -19.99 -20.25 2.24
CA ASP A 127 -21.04 -21.03 1.58
C ASP A 127 -22.36 -20.27 1.71
N LEU A 128 -22.89 -19.78 0.60
CA LEU A 128 -24.14 -18.98 0.55
C LEU A 128 -25.38 -19.84 0.29
N GLY A 129 -25.22 -21.18 0.19
CA GLY A 129 -26.30 -22.13 0.00
C GLY A 129 -26.53 -22.52 -1.46
N ASP A 130 -26.52 -21.56 -2.37
CA ASP A 130 -26.65 -21.70 -3.83
C ASP A 130 -25.39 -21.27 -4.60
N SER A 131 -24.49 -20.54 -3.95
CA SER A 131 -23.20 -20.13 -4.45
C SER A 131 -22.11 -20.28 -3.39
N TYR A 132 -20.86 -20.18 -3.82
CA TYR A 132 -19.68 -20.19 -2.95
C TYR A 132 -18.86 -18.92 -3.23
N ARG A 133 -18.51 -18.19 -2.16
CA ARG A 133 -17.71 -16.97 -2.23
C ARG A 133 -16.35 -17.18 -1.61
N VAL A 134 -15.30 -16.70 -2.26
CA VAL A 134 -13.92 -16.77 -1.78
C VAL A 134 -13.31 -15.38 -1.86
N THR A 135 -12.60 -14.97 -0.78
CA THR A 135 -11.74 -13.79 -0.84
C THR A 135 -10.29 -14.26 -0.87
N MET A 136 -9.55 -13.80 -1.86
CA MET A 136 -8.11 -14.08 -1.99
C MET A 136 -7.31 -12.80 -1.83
N ARG A 137 -6.06 -12.93 -1.37
CA ARG A 137 -5.17 -11.81 -1.10
C ARG A 137 -3.75 -12.12 -1.56
N ILE A 138 -3.08 -11.09 -2.09
CA ILE A 138 -1.63 -11.06 -2.35
C ILE A 138 -0.99 -9.89 -1.62
N PRO A 139 0.23 -10.04 -1.08
CA PRO A 139 0.98 -8.92 -0.54
C PRO A 139 1.53 -8.05 -1.69
N MET A 140 1.56 -6.74 -1.48
CA MET A 140 2.25 -5.80 -2.37
C MET A 140 3.77 -5.78 -2.09
N LYS A 141 4.20 -6.31 -0.96
CA LYS A 141 5.59 -6.57 -0.57
C LYS A 141 6.08 -7.88 -1.21
N GLY A 142 7.35 -8.22 -1.02
CA GLY A 142 7.90 -9.47 -1.55
C GLY A 142 8.04 -9.44 -3.07
N GLU A 143 7.54 -10.46 -3.74
CA GLU A 143 7.73 -10.67 -5.18
C GLU A 143 7.16 -9.54 -6.05
N LEU A 144 5.97 -9.00 -5.71
CA LEU A 144 5.37 -7.90 -6.46
C LEU A 144 6.20 -6.62 -6.33
N ALA A 145 6.70 -6.31 -5.13
CA ALA A 145 7.60 -5.17 -4.92
C ALA A 145 8.95 -5.36 -5.65
N ALA A 146 9.51 -6.57 -5.61
CA ALA A 146 10.75 -6.91 -6.32
C ALA A 146 10.59 -6.76 -7.84
N LEU A 147 9.49 -7.26 -8.39
CA LEU A 147 9.17 -7.13 -9.81
C LEU A 147 9.05 -5.65 -10.19
N THR A 148 8.25 -4.89 -9.45
CA THR A 148 8.01 -3.48 -9.69
C THR A 148 9.31 -2.65 -9.64
N HIS A 149 10.13 -2.89 -8.63
CA HIS A 149 11.43 -2.22 -8.50
C HIS A 149 12.35 -2.56 -9.68
N THR A 150 12.44 -3.84 -10.06
CA THR A 150 13.33 -4.27 -11.15
C THR A 150 12.88 -3.70 -12.50
N VAL A 151 11.56 -3.68 -12.77
CA VAL A 151 11.01 -3.08 -14.00
C VAL A 151 11.39 -1.61 -14.13
N LEU A 152 11.41 -0.86 -13.02
CA LEU A 152 11.71 0.57 -13.03
C LEU A 152 13.20 0.90 -13.03
N THR A 153 14.05 0.04 -12.45
CA THR A 153 15.48 0.33 -12.28
C THR A 153 16.39 -0.43 -13.23
N LYS A 154 16.00 -1.65 -13.61
CA LYS A 154 16.83 -2.57 -14.41
C LYS A 154 15.95 -3.34 -15.40
N PRO A 155 15.27 -2.67 -16.32
CA PRO A 155 14.35 -3.32 -17.25
C PRO A 155 15.02 -4.39 -18.11
N ALA A 156 16.27 -4.21 -18.49
CA ALA A 156 17.03 -5.18 -19.28
C ALA A 156 17.30 -6.52 -18.56
N GLU A 157 17.25 -6.55 -17.22
CA GLU A 157 17.34 -7.81 -16.46
C GLU A 157 16.06 -8.66 -16.56
N ILE A 158 14.94 -8.04 -16.92
CA ILE A 158 13.65 -8.71 -17.04
C ILE A 158 13.34 -9.09 -18.47
N ASP A 159 13.46 -8.14 -19.40
CA ASP A 159 13.09 -8.34 -20.79
C ASP A 159 13.82 -7.33 -21.68
N ALA A 160 14.51 -7.82 -22.71
CA ALA A 160 15.19 -6.99 -23.70
C ALA A 160 14.24 -6.03 -24.45
N ARG A 161 12.93 -6.31 -24.46
CA ARG A 161 11.89 -5.42 -25.02
C ARG A 161 11.56 -4.23 -24.13
N LEU A 162 11.88 -4.30 -22.82
CA LEU A 162 11.86 -3.17 -21.91
C LEU A 162 13.16 -2.38 -22.09
N SER A 163 13.35 -1.84 -23.29
CA SER A 163 14.50 -0.99 -23.64
C SER A 163 14.46 0.34 -22.85
N GLU A 164 15.61 1.02 -22.80
CA GLU A 164 15.69 2.37 -22.22
C GLU A 164 14.66 3.32 -22.83
N GLU A 165 14.30 3.14 -24.09
CA GLU A 165 13.28 3.92 -24.79
C GLU A 165 11.87 3.64 -24.23
N THR A 166 11.55 2.40 -23.88
CA THR A 166 10.28 2.03 -23.25
C THR A 166 10.20 2.61 -21.83
N VAL A 167 11.29 2.48 -21.07
CA VAL A 167 11.38 3.04 -19.71
C VAL A 167 11.36 4.57 -19.75
N SER A 168 11.99 5.18 -20.76
CA SER A 168 11.95 6.63 -20.97
C SER A 168 10.54 7.17 -21.27
N ARG A 169 9.65 6.34 -21.86
CA ARG A 169 8.22 6.73 -22.01
C ARG A 169 7.47 6.78 -20.69
N PHE A 170 7.92 6.00 -19.70
CA PHE A 170 7.37 5.99 -18.34
C PHE A 170 8.20 6.84 -17.37
N SER A 171 9.38 7.33 -17.80
CA SER A 171 10.07 8.41 -17.11
C SER A 171 9.33 9.72 -17.42
N PRO A 172 9.19 10.64 -16.44
CA PRO A 172 8.42 11.84 -16.67
C PRO A 172 8.98 12.59 -17.89
N PRO A 173 8.12 13.00 -18.84
CA PRO A 173 8.51 14.10 -19.70
C PRO A 173 8.97 15.25 -18.78
N GLN A 174 9.96 16.00 -19.19
CA GLN A 174 10.27 17.27 -18.52
C GLN A 174 8.96 18.06 -18.49
N VAL A 175 8.29 17.99 -17.32
CA VAL A 175 7.06 18.75 -17.13
C VAL A 175 7.50 20.20 -17.17
N GLU A 176 7.04 20.93 -18.18
CA GLU A 176 7.09 22.38 -18.11
C GLU A 176 6.58 22.79 -16.74
N PRO A 177 7.25 23.71 -16.03
CA PRO A 177 6.86 24.07 -14.68
C PRO A 177 5.42 24.60 -14.74
N VAL A 178 4.48 23.69 -14.47
CA VAL A 178 3.12 24.08 -14.18
C VAL A 178 3.22 24.79 -12.83
N VAL A 179 3.22 26.11 -12.86
CA VAL A 179 3.02 26.91 -11.64
C VAL A 179 1.72 26.40 -11.04
N PRO A 180 1.76 25.69 -9.91
CA PRO A 180 0.54 25.18 -9.31
C PRO A 180 -0.37 26.38 -9.07
N PRO A 181 -1.68 26.28 -9.37
CA PRO A 181 -2.61 27.29 -8.85
C PRO A 181 -2.39 27.35 -7.33
N GLU A 182 -2.40 28.57 -6.77
CA GLU A 182 -2.24 28.73 -5.30
C GLU A 182 -3.12 27.69 -4.61
N PRO A 183 -2.54 26.84 -3.75
CA PRO A 183 -3.33 25.82 -3.09
C PRO A 183 -4.48 26.50 -2.36
N PRO A 184 -5.70 25.95 -2.45
CA PRO A 184 -6.83 26.53 -1.72
C PRO A 184 -6.40 26.70 -0.26
N LYS A 185 -6.70 27.86 0.34
CA LYS A 185 -6.41 28.15 1.75
C LYS A 185 -7.26 27.26 2.66
N VAL A 186 -7.01 25.97 2.62
CA VAL A 186 -7.59 25.02 3.56
C VAL A 186 -6.83 25.21 4.86
N VAL A 187 -7.51 25.68 5.87
CA VAL A 187 -6.97 25.77 7.24
C VAL A 187 -6.84 24.31 7.75
N PHE A 188 -5.67 23.75 7.57
CA PHE A 188 -5.38 22.44 8.15
C PHE A 188 -5.06 22.60 9.64
N PRO A 189 -5.41 21.61 10.49
CA PRO A 189 -4.93 21.60 11.85
C PRO A 189 -3.40 21.73 11.84
N PRO A 190 -2.82 22.48 12.80
CA PRO A 190 -1.39 22.66 12.87
C PRO A 190 -0.71 21.29 12.86
N LEU A 191 0.40 21.21 12.13
CA LEU A 191 1.30 20.06 12.20
C LEU A 191 1.73 19.93 13.67
N PRO A 192 1.88 18.70 14.22
CA PRO A 192 2.45 18.52 15.54
C PRO A 192 3.78 19.30 15.60
N GLU A 193 4.01 20.03 16.69
CA GLU A 193 5.24 20.80 16.87
C GLU A 193 6.44 19.90 16.61
N VAL A 194 7.22 20.28 15.61
CA VAL A 194 8.38 19.50 15.17
C VAL A 194 9.43 19.64 16.25
N SER A 195 9.71 18.55 16.97
CA SER A 195 10.85 18.47 17.86
C SER A 195 12.14 18.78 17.08
N GLU A 196 13.04 19.56 17.67
CA GLU A 196 14.41 19.65 17.17
C GLU A 196 15.05 18.26 17.29
N GLY A 197 15.70 17.76 16.19
CA GLY A 197 16.22 16.41 16.02
C GLY A 197 16.76 15.71 17.29
N PRO A 198 17.20 14.46 17.20
CA PRO A 198 17.43 13.67 15.99
C PRO A 198 16.14 13.13 15.37
N PHE A 199 16.03 13.25 14.05
CA PHE A 199 14.85 12.74 13.32
C PHE A 199 14.98 11.26 13.03
N THR A 200 13.86 10.53 13.22
CA THR A 200 13.79 9.07 13.04
C THR A 200 13.17 8.65 11.72
N GLY A 201 12.54 9.58 11.01
CA GLY A 201 11.86 9.36 9.74
C GLY A 201 11.32 10.68 9.19
N VAL A 202 10.53 10.63 8.12
CA VAL A 202 9.89 11.80 7.53
C VAL A 202 8.43 11.56 7.19
N ILE A 203 7.60 12.57 7.42
CA ILE A 203 6.22 12.65 6.97
C ILE A 203 6.12 13.78 5.95
N ILE A 204 5.60 13.47 4.77
CA ILE A 204 5.23 14.48 3.77
C ILE A 204 3.71 14.69 3.85
N ASP A 205 3.30 15.85 4.32
CA ASP A 205 1.90 16.24 4.36
C ASP A 205 1.42 16.68 2.99
N CYS A 206 0.61 15.84 2.35
CA CYS A 206 0.08 16.01 1.00
C CYS A 206 -1.43 16.33 1.00
N ARG A 207 -2.02 16.65 2.15
CA ARG A 207 -3.46 16.93 2.23
C ARG A 207 -3.84 18.16 1.42
N GLY A 208 -5.01 18.11 0.77
CA GLY A 208 -5.51 19.16 -0.13
C GLY A 208 -4.92 19.12 -1.52
N LEU A 209 -3.95 18.25 -1.78
CA LEU A 209 -3.28 18.16 -3.09
C LEU A 209 -3.81 17.00 -3.95
N GLY A 210 -4.65 16.12 -3.39
CA GLY A 210 -5.20 14.97 -4.09
C GLY A 210 -4.13 13.97 -4.54
N VAL A 211 -3.08 13.79 -3.74
CA VAL A 211 -2.05 12.78 -3.98
C VAL A 211 -2.67 11.38 -3.90
N LYS A 212 -2.37 10.56 -4.91
CA LYS A 212 -2.82 9.16 -5.01
C LYS A 212 -1.71 8.22 -4.59
N PRO A 213 -2.02 7.13 -3.85
CA PRO A 213 -1.01 6.14 -3.51
C PRO A 213 -0.48 5.42 -4.75
N SER A 214 0.81 5.02 -4.70
CA SER A 214 1.47 4.15 -5.69
C SER A 214 2.52 3.26 -5.02
N MET A 215 3.03 2.26 -5.73
CA MET A 215 4.07 1.37 -5.20
C MET A 215 5.43 2.06 -5.11
N CYS A 216 5.75 2.92 -6.07
CA CYS A 216 7.05 3.57 -6.22
C CYS A 216 6.89 5.08 -6.44
N PRO A 217 6.35 5.83 -5.47
CA PRO A 217 6.25 7.28 -5.59
C PRO A 217 7.63 7.92 -5.44
N LYS A 218 7.73 9.16 -5.91
CA LYS A 218 8.95 9.99 -5.81
C LYS A 218 8.65 11.26 -5.05
N ILE A 219 9.66 11.86 -4.44
CA ILE A 219 9.64 13.23 -3.94
C ILE A 219 10.34 14.09 -4.98
N ARG A 220 9.73 15.19 -5.40
CA ARG A 220 10.24 16.07 -6.45
C ARG A 220 10.46 17.49 -5.96
N LYS A 221 11.33 18.21 -6.69
CA LYS A 221 11.46 19.67 -6.65
C LYS A 221 10.40 20.34 -7.53
N PRO A 222 10.22 21.66 -7.40
CA PRO A 222 9.30 22.41 -8.27
C PRO A 222 9.65 22.34 -9.76
N ASP A 223 10.93 22.14 -10.10
CA ASP A 223 11.42 21.96 -11.47
C ASP A 223 11.19 20.53 -12.04
N GLY A 224 10.53 19.65 -11.26
CA GLY A 224 10.28 18.25 -11.61
C GLY A 224 11.43 17.29 -11.30
N THR A 225 12.59 17.79 -10.89
CA THR A 225 13.75 16.94 -10.54
C THR A 225 13.43 16.01 -9.36
N GLU A 226 13.79 14.73 -9.51
CA GLU A 226 13.66 13.75 -8.43
C GLU A 226 14.64 14.03 -7.30
N VAL A 227 14.12 14.14 -6.08
CA VAL A 227 14.91 14.28 -4.84
C VAL A 227 15.17 12.92 -4.24
N TRP A 228 14.13 12.11 -4.17
CA TRP A 228 14.15 10.77 -3.59
C TRP A 228 13.08 9.89 -4.24
N GLY A 229 13.37 8.61 -4.37
CA GLY A 229 12.44 7.62 -4.93
C GLY A 229 13.16 6.36 -5.38
N THR A 230 12.61 5.66 -6.36
CA THR A 230 12.93 4.30 -6.76
C THR A 230 14.40 4.00 -7.03
N VAL A 231 15.16 4.95 -7.58
CA VAL A 231 16.55 4.71 -8.03
C VAL A 231 17.56 4.74 -6.88
N LYS A 232 17.22 5.40 -5.78
CA LYS A 232 18.14 5.63 -4.64
C LYS A 232 17.87 4.71 -3.44
N VAL A 233 17.05 3.68 -3.62
CA VAL A 233 16.58 2.84 -2.50
C VAL A 233 17.21 1.44 -2.55
N ASN A 234 17.46 0.86 -1.37
CA ASN A 234 17.95 -0.49 -1.25
C ASN A 234 16.84 -1.50 -1.62
N ARG A 235 17.16 -2.42 -2.56
CA ARG A 235 16.20 -3.39 -3.11
C ARG A 235 15.64 -4.34 -2.05
N GLU A 236 16.49 -4.85 -1.16
CA GLU A 236 16.10 -5.78 -0.09
C GLU A 236 15.09 -5.12 0.84
N PHE A 237 15.32 -3.85 1.18
CA PHE A 237 14.42 -3.08 2.02
C PHE A 237 13.07 -2.80 1.34
N VAL A 238 13.06 -2.54 0.02
CA VAL A 238 11.82 -2.38 -0.77
C VAL A 238 10.98 -3.65 -0.73
N ILE A 239 11.63 -4.80 -0.89
CA ILE A 239 10.95 -6.10 -0.87
C ILE A 239 10.27 -6.34 0.47
N GLU A 240 10.94 -6.02 1.57
CA GLU A 240 10.46 -6.30 2.92
C GLU A 240 9.44 -5.27 3.42
N HIS A 241 9.66 -3.98 3.16
CA HIS A 241 8.90 -2.90 3.79
C HIS A 241 8.04 -2.08 2.81
N GLY A 242 8.31 -2.17 1.50
CA GLY A 242 7.77 -1.26 0.49
C GLY A 242 8.42 0.13 0.57
N ILE A 243 8.26 0.97 -0.45
CA ILE A 243 8.97 2.26 -0.55
C ILE A 243 8.40 3.30 0.42
N VAL A 244 7.07 3.50 0.44
CA VAL A 244 6.40 4.53 1.24
C VAL A 244 5.23 3.93 2.02
N GLY A 245 4.98 4.46 3.22
CA GLY A 245 3.73 4.25 3.94
C GLY A 245 2.71 5.35 3.63
N TYR A 246 1.42 5.06 3.78
CA TYR A 246 0.35 6.04 3.58
C TYR A 246 -0.54 6.12 4.80
N LEU A 247 -0.86 7.36 5.23
CA LEU A 247 -1.77 7.63 6.33
C LEU A 247 -2.82 8.68 5.94
N ARG A 248 -3.94 8.69 6.67
CA ARG A 248 -5.05 9.65 6.51
C ARG A 248 -5.47 10.35 7.80
N ASP A 249 -4.97 9.89 8.93
CA ASP A 249 -5.28 10.50 10.23
C ASP A 249 -4.02 10.59 11.11
N PHE A 250 -3.78 11.76 11.70
CA PHE A 250 -2.65 11.95 12.61
C PHE A 250 -2.77 11.14 13.91
N LYS A 251 -3.98 10.69 14.28
CA LYS A 251 -4.17 9.79 15.42
C LYS A 251 -3.40 8.49 15.24
N ASP A 252 -3.23 8.08 13.99
CA ASP A 252 -2.54 6.84 13.62
C ASP A 252 -1.01 6.92 13.76
N LEU A 253 -0.43 8.11 14.00
CA LEU A 253 1.03 8.26 14.20
C LEU A 253 1.57 7.47 15.39
N LYS A 254 0.72 7.21 16.39
CA LYS A 254 1.07 6.40 17.57
C LYS A 254 0.85 4.90 17.37
N HIS A 255 0.34 4.49 16.21
CA HIS A 255 0.13 3.08 15.92
C HIS A 255 1.48 2.35 15.84
N PRO A 256 1.61 1.13 16.42
CA PRO A 256 2.88 0.40 16.44
C PRO A 256 3.53 0.23 15.06
N ASP A 257 2.76 -0.08 14.01
CA ASP A 257 3.28 -0.27 12.66
C ASP A 257 3.81 1.04 12.05
N VAL A 258 3.21 2.18 12.40
CA VAL A 258 3.65 3.50 11.95
C VAL A 258 4.94 3.88 12.67
N VAL A 259 4.98 3.69 14.00
CA VAL A 259 6.18 3.94 14.82
C VAL A 259 7.32 3.01 14.40
N ALA A 260 7.05 1.75 14.10
CA ALA A 260 8.05 0.82 13.57
C ALA A 260 8.65 1.31 12.25
N ARG A 261 7.86 1.99 11.40
CA ARG A 261 8.34 2.51 10.12
C ARG A 261 9.14 3.80 10.24
N ILE A 262 8.63 4.81 10.95
CA ILE A 262 9.20 6.18 10.96
C ILE A 262 9.78 6.61 12.31
N GLY A 263 9.68 5.74 13.34
CA GLY A 263 10.07 6.08 14.69
C GLY A 263 9.10 7.06 15.37
N ASP A 264 9.54 7.62 16.48
CA ASP A 264 8.74 8.49 17.36
C ASP A 264 8.93 10.00 17.11
N ARG A 265 9.96 10.37 16.33
CA ARG A 265 10.31 11.78 16.05
C ARG A 265 10.51 12.02 14.55
N PRO A 266 9.48 11.91 13.71
CA PRO A 266 9.60 12.18 12.28
C PRO A 266 9.76 13.68 11.99
N LEU A 267 10.58 14.01 10.99
CA LEU A 267 10.56 15.32 10.35
C LEU A 267 9.23 15.47 9.60
N VAL A 268 8.53 16.59 9.77
CA VAL A 268 7.27 16.84 9.05
C VAL A 268 7.49 17.98 8.06
N LEU A 269 7.22 17.72 6.78
CA LEU A 269 7.33 18.69 5.68
C LEU A 269 6.01 18.76 4.94
N ARG A 270 5.71 19.93 4.38
CA ARG A 270 4.48 20.16 3.60
C ARG A 270 4.77 20.13 2.12
N ALA A 271 4.06 19.30 1.38
CA ALA A 271 4.07 19.36 -0.08
C ALA A 271 3.37 20.63 -0.57
N ILE A 272 3.91 21.24 -1.61
CA ILE A 272 3.37 22.44 -2.27
C ILE A 272 2.64 22.11 -3.57
N GLY A 273 2.74 20.86 -4.05
CA GLY A 273 2.13 20.40 -5.28
C GLY A 273 2.22 18.90 -5.44
N VAL A 274 1.70 18.40 -6.55
CA VAL A 274 1.75 16.99 -6.93
C VAL A 274 2.10 16.84 -8.39
N GLY A 275 3.06 15.95 -8.68
CA GLY A 275 3.57 15.68 -10.02
C GLY A 275 3.07 14.35 -10.62
N GLY A 276 3.27 14.23 -11.94
CA GLY A 276 3.02 13.06 -12.74
C GLY A 276 1.56 12.84 -13.15
N LYS A 277 1.36 12.06 -14.20
CA LYS A 277 0.06 11.73 -14.79
C LYS A 277 -0.92 11.13 -13.78
N HIS A 278 -0.42 10.26 -12.90
CA HIS A 278 -1.22 9.58 -11.89
C HIS A 278 -1.26 10.30 -10.54
N ARG A 279 -0.65 11.52 -10.45
CA ARG A 279 -0.67 12.37 -9.25
C ARG A 279 -0.15 11.65 -8.00
N THR A 280 0.99 10.98 -8.09
CA THR A 280 1.54 10.19 -7.00
C THR A 280 2.75 10.80 -6.31
N ASP A 281 3.39 11.79 -6.95
CA ASP A 281 4.67 12.34 -6.54
C ASP A 281 4.48 13.71 -5.88
N PRO A 282 4.62 13.84 -4.55
CA PRO A 282 4.59 15.14 -3.89
C PRO A 282 5.77 16.01 -4.31
N ILE A 283 5.49 17.30 -4.49
CA ILE A 283 6.47 18.34 -4.79
C ILE A 283 6.72 19.13 -3.51
N LEU A 284 7.98 19.23 -3.09
CA LEU A 284 8.41 20.05 -1.97
C LEU A 284 9.00 21.39 -2.45
N SER A 285 8.95 22.42 -1.60
CA SER A 285 9.68 23.66 -1.84
C SER A 285 11.19 23.40 -1.88
N ASN A 286 11.95 24.28 -2.54
CA ASN A 286 13.41 24.16 -2.56
C ASN A 286 14.02 24.22 -1.15
N GLU A 287 13.42 25.02 -0.28
CA GLU A 287 13.84 25.14 1.13
C GLU A 287 13.60 23.82 1.90
N ASP A 288 12.40 23.23 1.77
CA ASP A 288 12.08 21.95 2.40
C ASP A 288 12.93 20.80 1.84
N VAL A 289 13.25 20.83 0.54
CA VAL A 289 14.18 19.86 -0.06
C VAL A 289 15.57 19.98 0.55
N GLN A 290 16.10 21.20 0.71
CA GLN A 290 17.40 21.40 1.37
C GLN A 290 17.37 20.89 2.78
N ARG A 291 16.34 21.21 3.58
CA ARG A 291 16.16 20.73 4.93
C ARG A 291 16.08 19.20 4.99
N LEU A 292 15.26 18.59 4.11
CA LEU A 292 15.12 17.14 4.01
C LEU A 292 16.46 16.45 3.80
N LEU A 293 17.25 16.94 2.84
CA LEU A 293 18.56 16.36 2.50
C LEU A 293 19.59 16.57 3.59
N GLN A 294 19.65 17.76 4.21
CA GLN A 294 20.55 18.05 5.33
C GLN A 294 20.28 17.16 6.55
N GLU A 295 18.99 16.96 6.89
CA GLU A 295 18.63 16.08 7.99
C GLU A 295 18.83 14.60 7.63
N ASN A 296 18.62 14.20 6.38
CA ASN A 296 18.91 12.84 5.95
C ASN A 296 20.42 12.54 5.96
N GLU A 297 21.29 13.51 5.65
CA GLU A 297 22.74 13.33 5.74
C GLU A 297 23.18 12.98 7.16
N LYS A 298 22.48 13.49 8.19
CA LYS A 298 22.77 13.21 9.59
C LYS A 298 22.16 11.88 10.09
N TYR A 299 20.94 11.54 9.64
CA TYR A 299 20.13 10.50 10.27
C TYR A 299 19.76 9.34 9.36
N HIS A 300 20.03 9.42 8.04
CA HIS A 300 19.88 8.34 7.05
C HIS A 300 18.47 7.71 6.95
N PHE A 301 17.42 8.46 7.29
CA PHE A 301 16.07 7.93 7.32
C PHE A 301 15.47 7.68 5.92
N LEU A 302 15.91 8.42 4.89
CA LEU A 302 15.50 8.17 3.50
C LEU A 302 16.10 6.87 2.96
N ASP A 303 17.35 6.57 3.33
CA ASP A 303 18.05 5.35 2.94
C ASP A 303 17.39 4.10 3.53
N GLN A 304 16.74 4.27 4.69
CA GLN A 304 15.97 3.26 5.40
C GLN A 304 14.47 3.29 5.05
N MET A 305 14.05 4.06 4.04
CA MET A 305 12.65 4.23 3.60
C MET A 305 11.68 4.53 4.74
N ARG A 306 12.15 5.27 5.73
CA ARG A 306 11.33 5.76 6.85
C ARG A 306 10.51 6.97 6.43
N VAL A 307 9.68 6.76 5.40
CA VAL A 307 8.89 7.80 4.73
C VAL A 307 7.42 7.44 4.79
N ILE A 308 6.59 8.41 5.13
CA ILE A 308 5.13 8.33 5.09
C ILE A 308 4.58 9.54 4.33
N PHE A 309 3.64 9.29 3.42
CA PHE A 309 2.82 10.33 2.83
C PHE A 309 1.48 10.41 3.55
N PHE A 310 1.19 11.59 4.04
CA PHE A 310 -0.07 11.89 4.69
C PHE A 310 -1.02 12.48 3.66
N ILE A 311 -2.06 11.72 3.29
CA ILE A 311 -2.93 12.02 2.16
C ILE A 311 -4.37 12.32 2.61
N ASP A 312 -5.18 12.83 1.67
CA ASP A 312 -6.57 13.17 1.92
C ASP A 312 -7.42 11.98 2.37
N LYS A 313 -8.43 12.26 3.20
CA LYS A 313 -9.54 11.32 3.44
C LYS A 313 -10.34 11.17 2.15
N PRO A 314 -10.98 10.01 1.92
CA PRO A 314 -11.79 9.75 0.72
C PRO A 314 -12.99 10.68 0.65
#